data_018204878aacd0c179764c47dab4fed1
#
_entry.id   018204878aacd0c179764c47dab4fed1
#
_cell.length_a   1.000
_cell.length_b   1.000
_cell.length_c   1.000
_cell.angle_alpha   90.00
_cell.angle_beta   90.00
_cell.angle_gamma   90.00
#
_symmetry.space_group_name_H-M   'P 1'
#
loop_
_entity.id
_entity.type
_entity.pdbx_description
1 polymer ?
#
loop_
_entity_poly.entity_id
_entity_poly.type
_entity_poly.pdbx_seq_one_letter_code
_entity_poly.pdbx_strand_id
1 'polypeptide(L)'
;MKKLLLFLISLFFGLAMYAQECSDLFISEYVEGSGNNKAIELFNPTNAPISLNDYQLVRYSNGGTVPYSVALGGTIESKSTYVVVLDKRDPNGTGYDQPVDSALQMKADTFLCPIYEVNRMMYFNGNDAVTLEKISDGSIVDIFGQVGPPMTSDDNGWTNINDTTITYNSGGNPTEYTIQNYIVGPLFWLSWTKDNTLIRKWNVTEGVKANPDPYFIVDSQWDSLPKNTFDSLGFHHCYCSSLGIGENNANSSIDVYPNPVLNGEFTVKAEEPIESIEIIDISGRLVESKVFDGRAKEARINTSKNQSGLYLVKVILTSGQTQTRKLLFR
;
A
#
# COMPACT_ATOMS: atom_id res chain seq x y z
N MET A 1 15.83 62.29 29.39
CA MET A 1 16.15 60.86 29.38
C MET A 1 14.94 60.12 28.86
N LYS A 2 14.94 59.73 27.59
CA LYS A 2 13.83 59.03 26.93
C LYS A 2 14.06 57.52 27.08
N LYS A 3 13.15 56.80 27.75
CA LYS A 3 13.18 55.33 27.85
C LYS A 3 12.62 54.74 26.56
N LEU A 4 13.49 54.06 25.82
CA LEU A 4 13.13 53.31 24.61
C LEU A 4 12.54 51.97 25.03
N LEU A 5 11.25 51.76 24.77
CA LEU A 5 10.56 50.49 25.03
C LEU A 5 10.73 49.60 23.79
N LEU A 6 11.62 48.60 23.89
CA LEU A 6 11.74 47.55 22.86
C LEU A 6 10.60 46.59 23.00
N PHE A 7 9.71 46.58 22.02
CA PHE A 7 8.67 45.56 21.83
C PHE A 7 9.29 44.36 21.09
N LEU A 8 9.58 43.29 21.81
CA LEU A 8 9.95 42.02 21.19
C LEU A 8 8.65 41.35 20.65
N ILE A 9 8.43 41.45 19.34
CA ILE A 9 7.43 40.63 18.63
C ILE A 9 8.07 39.24 18.45
N SER A 10 7.73 38.30 19.32
CA SER A 10 8.01 36.88 19.08
C SER A 10 7.11 36.37 17.97
N LEU A 11 7.71 36.26 16.79
CA LEU A 11 7.07 35.61 15.64
C LEU A 11 7.01 34.09 15.93
N PHE A 12 5.88 33.63 16.45
CA PHE A 12 5.57 32.20 16.49
C PHE A 12 5.34 31.74 15.05
N PHE A 13 6.39 31.24 14.41
CA PHE A 13 6.23 30.38 13.25
C PHE A 13 5.58 29.07 13.76
N GLY A 14 4.28 29.01 13.73
CA GLY A 14 3.57 27.74 13.82
C GLY A 14 3.98 26.90 12.61
N LEU A 15 4.86 25.92 12.83
CA LEU A 15 5.01 24.82 11.90
C LEU A 15 3.66 24.13 11.83
N ALA A 16 2.84 24.53 10.85
CA ALA A 16 1.72 23.71 10.41
C ALA A 16 2.36 22.41 9.92
N MET A 17 2.34 21.37 10.74
CA MET A 17 2.50 20.00 10.25
C MET A 17 1.29 19.77 9.35
N TYR A 18 1.48 20.01 8.06
CA TYR A 18 0.56 19.47 7.06
C TYR A 18 0.65 17.97 7.25
N ALA A 19 -0.41 17.36 7.79
CA ALA A 19 -0.63 15.94 7.60
C ALA A 19 -0.54 15.72 6.09
N GLN A 20 0.39 14.90 5.65
CA GLN A 20 0.59 14.59 4.25
C GLN A 20 -0.73 13.97 3.76
N GLU A 21 -1.49 14.74 3.01
CA GLU A 21 -2.75 14.25 2.45
C GLU A 21 -2.38 13.26 1.36
N CYS A 22 -2.86 12.04 1.49
CA CYS A 22 -2.82 11.03 0.46
C CYS A 22 -3.68 11.51 -0.72
N SER A 23 -3.06 12.22 -1.62
CA SER A 23 -3.76 13.10 -2.57
C SER A 23 -3.96 12.49 -3.95
N ASP A 24 -3.25 11.41 -4.28
CA ASP A 24 -3.31 10.77 -5.60
C ASP A 24 -2.99 9.28 -5.53
N LEU A 25 -3.19 8.56 -6.63
CA LEU A 25 -2.86 7.15 -6.79
C LEU A 25 -1.36 6.90 -6.63
N PHE A 26 -1.01 5.67 -6.26
CA PHE A 26 0.36 5.19 -6.38
C PHE A 26 0.38 3.69 -6.70
N ILE A 27 1.54 3.18 -7.16
CA ILE A 27 1.77 1.76 -7.40
C ILE A 27 1.94 1.07 -6.05
N SER A 28 1.02 0.17 -5.70
CA SER A 28 1.03 -0.56 -4.43
C SER A 28 1.68 -1.93 -4.53
N GLU A 29 1.64 -2.56 -5.71
CA GLU A 29 2.30 -3.85 -5.92
C GLU A 29 2.85 -3.95 -7.35
N TYR A 30 4.05 -4.53 -7.47
CA TYR A 30 4.74 -4.84 -8.71
C TYR A 30 5.02 -6.34 -8.74
N VAL A 31 4.52 -7.03 -9.75
CA VAL A 31 4.72 -8.46 -9.90
C VAL A 31 5.54 -8.74 -11.15
N GLU A 32 6.78 -9.21 -10.95
CA GLU A 32 7.56 -9.84 -11.99
C GLU A 32 7.66 -11.34 -11.70
N GLY A 33 6.62 -12.06 -12.11
CA GLY A 33 6.58 -13.51 -12.00
C GLY A 33 7.22 -14.23 -13.18
N SER A 34 7.08 -15.56 -13.19
CA SER A 34 7.59 -16.42 -14.27
C SER A 34 6.92 -16.09 -15.59
N GLY A 35 7.71 -15.99 -16.67
CA GLY A 35 7.18 -15.80 -18.02
C GLY A 35 6.29 -14.56 -18.13
N ASN A 36 5.03 -14.77 -18.47
CA ASN A 36 4.03 -13.71 -18.66
C ASN A 36 3.29 -13.30 -17.37
N ASN A 37 3.64 -13.83 -16.21
CA ASN A 37 3.03 -13.43 -14.94
C ASN A 37 3.51 -12.02 -14.56
N LYS A 38 2.93 -10.99 -15.18
CA LYS A 38 3.24 -9.58 -14.95
C LYS A 38 1.99 -8.85 -14.50
N ALA A 39 2.10 -8.14 -13.38
CA ALA A 39 1.01 -7.29 -12.89
C ALA A 39 1.53 -6.01 -12.23
N ILE A 40 0.72 -4.97 -12.28
CA ILE A 40 0.86 -3.73 -11.53
C ILE A 40 -0.44 -3.50 -10.77
N GLU A 41 -0.35 -3.31 -9.48
CA GLU A 41 -1.49 -2.85 -8.69
C GLU A 41 -1.35 -1.36 -8.39
N LEU A 42 -2.44 -0.63 -8.57
CA LEU A 42 -2.59 0.76 -8.18
C LEU A 42 -3.49 0.83 -6.94
N PHE A 43 -3.16 1.72 -6.03
CA PHE A 43 -3.96 1.99 -4.84
C PHE A 43 -4.46 3.43 -4.82
N ASN A 44 -5.73 3.61 -4.47
CA ASN A 44 -6.32 4.91 -4.20
C ASN A 44 -6.31 5.20 -2.69
N PRO A 45 -5.34 5.98 -2.19
CA PRO A 45 -5.26 6.31 -0.76
C PRO A 45 -6.23 7.40 -0.34
N THR A 46 -7.01 7.96 -1.26
CA THR A 46 -7.89 9.12 -1.00
C THR A 46 -9.25 8.67 -0.43
N ASN A 47 -10.05 9.63 0.01
CA ASN A 47 -11.38 9.39 0.52
C ASN A 47 -12.47 9.55 -0.57
N ALA A 48 -12.09 9.62 -1.85
CA ALA A 48 -13.00 9.75 -2.98
C ALA A 48 -12.58 8.81 -4.13
N PRO A 49 -13.52 8.36 -4.98
CA PRO A 49 -13.17 7.64 -6.19
C PRO A 49 -12.29 8.47 -7.13
N ILE A 50 -11.35 7.82 -7.80
CA ILE A 50 -10.48 8.46 -8.81
C ILE A 50 -10.71 7.79 -10.17
N SER A 51 -11.05 8.60 -11.19
CA SER A 51 -11.13 8.14 -12.58
C SER A 51 -9.75 7.92 -13.16
N LEU A 52 -9.55 6.79 -13.82
CA LEU A 52 -8.28 6.43 -14.45
C LEU A 52 -8.11 7.04 -15.85
N ASN A 53 -9.09 7.75 -16.39
CA ASN A 53 -9.08 8.24 -17.78
C ASN A 53 -7.95 9.23 -18.10
N ASP A 54 -7.36 9.86 -17.06
CA ASP A 54 -6.20 10.75 -17.21
C ASP A 54 -4.88 10.09 -16.79
N TYR A 55 -4.88 8.75 -16.62
CA TYR A 55 -3.68 8.06 -16.20
C TYR A 55 -3.20 7.06 -17.25
N GLN A 56 -1.90 6.89 -17.31
CA GLN A 56 -1.24 5.86 -18.10
C GLN A 56 -0.14 5.18 -17.30
N LEU A 57 0.11 3.91 -17.61
CA LEU A 57 1.33 3.23 -17.20
C LEU A 57 2.37 3.38 -18.31
N VAL A 58 3.62 3.62 -17.91
CA VAL A 58 4.74 3.79 -18.85
C VAL A 58 5.91 2.93 -18.40
N ARG A 59 6.50 2.18 -19.34
CA ARG A 59 7.70 1.39 -19.11
C ARG A 59 8.89 2.02 -19.82
N TYR A 60 10.03 2.06 -19.14
CA TYR A 60 11.34 2.42 -19.68
C TYR A 60 12.26 1.21 -19.61
N SER A 61 12.57 0.63 -20.76
CA SER A 61 13.22 -0.67 -20.83
C SER A 61 14.72 -0.58 -20.53
N ASN A 62 15.22 -1.45 -19.65
CA ASN A 62 16.64 -1.67 -19.38
C ASN A 62 17.45 -0.39 -19.08
N GLY A 63 16.90 0.51 -18.25
CA GLY A 63 17.53 1.80 -17.96
C GLY A 63 17.50 2.80 -19.10
N GLY A 64 16.73 2.53 -20.16
CA GLY A 64 16.55 3.44 -21.29
C GLY A 64 15.63 4.61 -20.95
N THR A 65 15.50 5.53 -21.93
CA THR A 65 14.64 6.72 -21.81
C THR A 65 13.50 6.73 -22.84
N VAL A 66 13.36 5.67 -23.63
CA VAL A 66 12.29 5.54 -24.62
C VAL A 66 11.06 4.93 -23.95
N PRO A 67 9.92 5.66 -23.89
CA PRO A 67 8.72 5.18 -23.21
C PRO A 67 7.92 4.20 -24.08
N TYR A 68 7.32 3.20 -23.41
CA TYR A 68 6.21 2.40 -23.92
C TYR A 68 5.02 2.64 -22.99
N SER A 69 3.98 3.31 -23.46
CA SER A 69 2.84 3.70 -22.63
C SER A 69 1.57 2.97 -22.99
N VAL A 70 0.69 2.78 -22.01
CA VAL A 70 -0.68 2.32 -22.20
C VAL A 70 -1.62 3.14 -21.31
N ALA A 71 -2.66 3.71 -21.90
CA ALA A 71 -3.69 4.44 -21.17
C ALA A 71 -4.51 3.48 -20.30
N LEU A 72 -4.88 3.96 -19.13
CA LEU A 72 -5.78 3.26 -18.22
C LEU A 72 -7.22 3.73 -18.43
N GLY A 73 -8.17 2.97 -17.87
CA GLY A 73 -9.59 3.33 -17.88
C GLY A 73 -10.32 2.74 -16.70
N GLY A 74 -11.51 3.25 -16.41
CA GLY A 74 -12.29 2.84 -15.25
C GLY A 74 -12.13 3.81 -14.07
N THR A 75 -12.42 3.31 -12.87
CA THR A 75 -12.40 4.10 -11.63
C THR A 75 -11.87 3.22 -10.49
N ILE A 76 -11.03 3.80 -9.64
CA ILE A 76 -10.63 3.15 -8.38
C ILE A 76 -11.41 3.81 -7.26
N GLU A 77 -12.21 3.01 -6.55
CA GLU A 77 -12.98 3.48 -5.39
C GLU A 77 -12.04 3.95 -4.26
N SER A 78 -12.61 4.73 -3.33
CA SER A 78 -11.87 5.19 -2.13
C SER A 78 -11.28 4.01 -1.36
N LYS A 79 -9.99 4.09 -1.02
CA LYS A 79 -9.26 3.05 -0.25
C LYS A 79 -9.28 1.67 -0.90
N SER A 80 -9.37 1.62 -2.22
CA SER A 80 -9.40 0.41 -3.02
C SER A 80 -8.20 0.31 -3.95
N THR A 81 -7.99 -0.88 -4.49
CA THR A 81 -6.93 -1.20 -5.45
C THR A 81 -7.48 -1.42 -6.86
N TYR A 82 -6.59 -1.48 -7.83
CA TYR A 82 -6.88 -1.80 -9.23
C TYR A 82 -5.71 -2.57 -9.84
N VAL A 83 -5.94 -3.82 -10.19
CA VAL A 83 -4.91 -4.74 -10.65
C VAL A 83 -4.91 -4.83 -12.17
N VAL A 84 -3.80 -4.41 -12.77
CA VAL A 84 -3.54 -4.49 -14.22
C VAL A 84 -2.66 -5.70 -14.49
N VAL A 85 -3.09 -6.62 -15.34
CA VAL A 85 -2.35 -7.85 -15.68
C VAL A 85 -2.04 -7.87 -17.17
N LEU A 86 -0.88 -8.42 -17.55
CA LEU A 86 -0.52 -8.68 -18.94
C LEU A 86 -1.56 -9.61 -19.58
N ASP A 87 -2.10 -9.21 -20.74
CA ASP A 87 -3.12 -9.99 -21.43
C ASP A 87 -2.54 -11.18 -22.22
N LYS A 88 -2.33 -12.27 -21.53
CA LYS A 88 -1.97 -13.57 -22.08
C LYS A 88 -2.90 -14.63 -21.49
N ARG A 89 -4.16 -14.62 -21.96
CA ARG A 89 -5.22 -15.48 -21.44
C ARG A 89 -5.55 -16.69 -22.32
N ASP A 90 -4.97 -16.79 -23.54
CA ASP A 90 -5.19 -17.94 -24.40
C ASP A 90 -4.62 -19.21 -23.75
N PRO A 91 -5.43 -20.18 -23.34
CA PRO A 91 -4.95 -21.39 -22.68
C PRO A 91 -4.11 -22.29 -23.60
N ASN A 92 -4.15 -22.06 -24.91
CA ASN A 92 -3.36 -22.79 -25.89
C ASN A 92 -2.09 -22.03 -26.30
N GLY A 93 -1.84 -20.87 -25.72
CA GLY A 93 -0.65 -20.06 -25.96
C GLY A 93 0.64 -20.82 -25.63
N THR A 94 1.66 -20.69 -26.45
CA THR A 94 2.96 -21.36 -26.28
C THR A 94 4.11 -20.38 -26.45
N GLY A 95 5.29 -20.70 -25.90
CA GLY A 95 6.48 -19.85 -25.98
C GLY A 95 6.23 -18.48 -25.33
N TYR A 96 6.39 -17.40 -26.08
CA TYR A 96 6.15 -16.03 -25.59
C TYR A 96 4.67 -15.70 -25.37
N ASP A 97 3.75 -16.55 -25.83
CA ASP A 97 2.31 -16.43 -25.65
C ASP A 97 1.76 -17.36 -24.57
N GLN A 98 2.63 -18.00 -23.77
CA GLN A 98 2.18 -18.81 -22.64
C GLN A 98 1.19 -18.03 -21.77
N PRO A 99 0.08 -18.67 -21.34
CA PRO A 99 -0.93 -18.00 -20.53
C PRO A 99 -0.37 -17.57 -19.17
N VAL A 100 -0.88 -16.47 -18.69
CA VAL A 100 -0.70 -16.02 -17.31
C VAL A 100 -1.31 -17.06 -16.37
N ASP A 101 -0.72 -17.24 -15.19
CA ASP A 101 -1.23 -18.12 -14.15
C ASP A 101 -2.71 -17.81 -13.84
N SER A 102 -3.52 -18.86 -13.69
CA SER A 102 -4.95 -18.70 -13.39
C SER A 102 -5.22 -17.97 -12.08
N ALA A 103 -4.36 -18.14 -11.07
CA ALA A 103 -4.48 -17.42 -9.81
C ALA A 103 -4.25 -15.91 -10.01
N LEU A 104 -3.29 -15.52 -10.88
CA LEU A 104 -3.08 -14.13 -11.24
C LEU A 104 -4.24 -13.58 -12.10
N GLN A 105 -4.77 -14.39 -13.02
CA GLN A 105 -5.95 -13.98 -13.82
C GLN A 105 -7.17 -13.66 -12.94
N MET A 106 -7.38 -14.41 -11.86
CA MET A 106 -8.48 -14.16 -10.91
C MET A 106 -8.33 -12.88 -10.09
N LYS A 107 -7.14 -12.31 -10.03
CA LYS A 107 -6.85 -11.05 -9.32
C LYS A 107 -7.03 -9.80 -10.18
N ALA A 108 -7.12 -9.96 -11.51
CA ALA A 108 -7.10 -8.86 -12.45
C ALA A 108 -8.43 -8.09 -12.49
N ASP A 109 -8.35 -6.77 -12.39
CA ASP A 109 -9.45 -5.86 -12.76
C ASP A 109 -9.43 -5.58 -14.26
N THR A 110 -8.25 -5.57 -14.87
CA THR A 110 -8.09 -5.40 -16.32
C THR A 110 -6.89 -6.15 -16.88
N PHE A 111 -6.95 -6.43 -18.18
CA PHE A 111 -5.89 -7.07 -18.95
C PHE A 111 -5.45 -6.14 -20.07
N LEU A 112 -4.12 -5.88 -20.17
CA LEU A 112 -3.57 -4.96 -21.16
C LEU A 112 -2.40 -5.58 -21.95
N CYS A 113 -2.10 -5.01 -23.10
CA CYS A 113 -0.94 -5.33 -23.94
C CYS A 113 -0.89 -6.79 -24.44
N PRO A 114 -1.91 -7.31 -25.14
CA PRO A 114 -1.94 -8.71 -25.58
C PRO A 114 -0.86 -9.08 -26.60
N ILE A 115 -0.36 -8.09 -27.37
CA ILE A 115 0.58 -8.31 -28.48
C ILE A 115 1.84 -7.47 -28.26
N TYR A 116 2.98 -8.14 -28.07
CA TYR A 116 4.27 -7.52 -27.78
C TYR A 116 4.70 -6.49 -28.84
N GLU A 117 4.51 -6.79 -30.12
CA GLU A 117 4.91 -5.91 -31.24
C GLU A 117 4.07 -4.64 -31.32
N VAL A 118 2.86 -4.66 -30.74
CA VAL A 118 1.93 -3.51 -30.71
C VAL A 118 2.19 -2.63 -29.51
N ASN A 119 2.30 -3.22 -28.32
CA ASN A 119 2.55 -2.47 -27.09
C ASN A 119 3.34 -3.29 -26.08
N ARG A 120 4.50 -2.77 -25.67
CA ARG A 120 5.46 -3.45 -24.80
C ARG A 120 5.36 -3.03 -23.33
N MET A 121 4.39 -2.21 -22.94
CA MET A 121 4.34 -1.66 -21.60
C MET A 121 4.31 -2.75 -20.52
N MET A 122 3.42 -3.73 -20.62
CA MET A 122 3.27 -4.80 -19.62
C MET A 122 4.32 -5.93 -19.70
N TYR A 123 5.29 -5.85 -20.62
CA TYR A 123 6.36 -6.85 -20.75
C TYR A 123 7.63 -6.43 -20.02
N PHE A 124 7.47 -5.87 -18.83
CA PHE A 124 8.58 -5.44 -18.00
C PHE A 124 9.32 -6.62 -17.35
N ASN A 125 10.57 -6.38 -17.01
CA ASN A 125 11.41 -7.25 -16.19
C ASN A 125 12.10 -6.43 -15.10
N GLY A 126 12.84 -7.09 -14.20
CA GLY A 126 13.32 -6.51 -12.95
C GLY A 126 14.23 -5.28 -13.07
N ASN A 127 14.74 -4.97 -14.27
CA ASN A 127 15.58 -3.82 -14.55
C ASN A 127 14.87 -2.70 -15.34
N ASP A 128 13.56 -2.83 -15.54
CA ASP A 128 12.75 -1.82 -16.22
C ASP A 128 12.13 -0.85 -15.21
N ALA A 129 12.23 0.44 -15.47
CA ALA A 129 11.44 1.41 -14.72
C ALA A 129 9.99 1.43 -15.22
N VAL A 130 9.06 1.53 -14.27
CA VAL A 130 7.62 1.69 -14.53
C VAL A 130 7.13 2.95 -13.83
N THR A 131 6.46 3.82 -14.57
CA THR A 131 5.83 5.03 -14.03
C THR A 131 4.31 4.97 -14.17
N LEU A 132 3.64 5.60 -13.23
CA LEU A 132 2.26 6.05 -13.35
C LEU A 132 2.30 7.53 -13.68
N GLU A 133 1.70 7.94 -14.78
CA GLU A 133 1.77 9.32 -15.28
C GLU A 133 0.39 9.87 -15.61
N LYS A 134 0.24 11.20 -15.55
CA LYS A 134 -0.91 11.89 -16.11
C LYS A 134 -0.79 12.00 -17.63
N ILE A 135 -1.87 11.71 -18.35
CA ILE A 135 -1.92 11.90 -19.81
C ILE A 135 -1.96 13.37 -20.16
N SER A 136 -2.68 14.17 -19.36
CA SER A 136 -2.96 15.59 -19.62
C SER A 136 -1.72 16.48 -19.65
N ASP A 137 -0.70 16.19 -18.82
CA ASP A 137 0.50 17.05 -18.68
C ASP A 137 1.82 16.28 -18.63
N GLY A 138 1.78 14.93 -18.67
CA GLY A 138 2.95 14.07 -18.61
C GLY A 138 3.63 14.03 -17.23
N SER A 139 3.00 14.52 -16.18
CA SER A 139 3.57 14.51 -14.84
C SER A 139 3.63 13.09 -14.27
N ILE A 140 4.75 12.77 -13.62
CA ILE A 140 4.91 11.51 -12.90
C ILE A 140 4.10 11.59 -11.60
N VAL A 141 3.20 10.64 -11.43
CA VAL A 141 2.43 10.44 -10.19
C VAL A 141 3.15 9.48 -9.26
N ASP A 142 3.76 8.43 -9.82
CA ASP A 142 4.61 7.49 -9.10
C ASP A 142 5.63 6.83 -10.04
N ILE A 143 6.76 6.40 -9.48
CA ILE A 143 7.80 5.68 -10.20
C ILE A 143 8.31 4.48 -9.40
N PHE A 144 8.38 3.34 -10.06
CA PHE A 144 9.10 2.16 -9.65
C PHE A 144 10.36 2.03 -10.51
N GLY A 145 11.54 1.94 -9.90
CA GLY A 145 12.79 1.90 -10.63
C GLY A 145 13.39 3.30 -10.87
N GLN A 146 14.30 3.38 -11.83
CA GLN A 146 14.99 4.61 -12.23
C GLN A 146 15.09 4.71 -13.75
N VAL A 147 14.71 5.84 -14.31
CA VAL A 147 14.81 6.13 -15.75
C VAL A 147 16.16 6.76 -16.07
N GLY A 148 16.84 6.24 -17.09
CA GLY A 148 17.99 6.88 -17.70
C GLY A 148 19.36 6.25 -17.45
N PRO A 149 19.81 5.90 -16.23
CA PRO A 149 21.10 5.23 -16.07
C PRO A 149 21.03 3.82 -16.66
N PRO A 150 21.92 3.46 -17.57
CA PRO A 150 21.92 2.12 -18.12
C PRO A 150 22.25 1.12 -17.01
N MET A 151 21.43 0.10 -16.90
CA MET A 151 21.76 -1.07 -16.10
C MET A 151 22.99 -1.74 -16.72
N THR A 152 23.91 -2.20 -15.88
CA THR A 152 25.20 -2.75 -16.32
C THR A 152 25.08 -4.11 -17.00
N SER A 153 23.91 -4.76 -16.93
CA SER A 153 23.56 -5.94 -17.71
C SER A 153 22.05 -6.06 -17.87
N ASP A 154 21.61 -6.65 -18.97
CA ASP A 154 20.20 -6.87 -19.30
C ASP A 154 19.48 -7.81 -18.31
N ASP A 155 20.24 -8.54 -17.51
CA ASP A 155 19.71 -9.54 -16.56
C ASP A 155 19.63 -9.07 -15.12
N ASN A 156 20.00 -7.82 -14.83
CA ASN A 156 20.02 -7.30 -13.47
C ASN A 156 18.69 -6.63 -13.13
N GLY A 157 18.45 -6.47 -11.81
CA GLY A 157 17.44 -5.61 -11.25
C GLY A 157 18.08 -4.67 -10.23
N TRP A 158 17.27 -3.86 -9.56
CA TRP A 158 17.75 -3.06 -8.44
C TRP A 158 17.91 -3.93 -7.20
N THR A 159 18.92 -3.62 -6.40
CA THR A 159 19.28 -4.36 -5.19
C THR A 159 19.28 -3.44 -3.98
N ASN A 160 19.38 -4.04 -2.84
CA ASN A 160 19.58 -3.38 -1.56
C ASN A 160 21.00 -3.57 -1.02
N ILE A 161 21.34 -2.79 0.03
CA ILE A 161 22.68 -2.81 0.61
C ILE A 161 22.84 -3.93 1.67
N ASN A 162 21.76 -4.48 2.22
CA ASN A 162 21.79 -5.47 3.31
C ASN A 162 20.84 -6.63 3.09
N ASP A 163 21.19 -7.81 3.61
CA ASP A 163 20.24 -8.92 3.73
C ASP A 163 19.04 -8.49 4.55
N THR A 164 17.86 -8.82 4.08
CA THR A 164 16.61 -8.48 4.76
C THR A 164 15.70 -9.70 4.80
N THR A 165 15.21 -10.05 5.98
CA THR A 165 14.18 -11.08 6.15
C THR A 165 12.84 -10.40 6.38
N ILE A 166 11.87 -10.80 5.60
CA ILE A 166 10.47 -10.35 5.71
C ILE A 166 9.56 -11.51 6.04
N THR A 167 8.48 -11.22 6.75
CA THR A 167 7.40 -12.17 6.99
C THR A 167 6.20 -11.77 6.14
N TYR A 168 5.71 -12.67 5.33
CA TYR A 168 4.53 -12.45 4.50
C TYR A 168 3.53 -13.59 4.66
N ASN A 169 2.30 -13.38 4.20
CA ASN A 169 1.26 -14.40 4.26
C ASN A 169 1.23 -15.18 2.95
N SER A 170 1.49 -16.48 3.02
CA SER A 170 1.38 -17.40 1.89
C SER A 170 0.28 -18.42 2.15
N GLY A 171 -0.81 -18.34 1.39
CA GLY A 171 -1.95 -19.24 1.55
C GLY A 171 -2.55 -19.27 2.96
N GLY A 172 -2.56 -18.12 3.66
CA GLY A 172 -3.06 -18.00 5.03
C GLY A 172 -2.05 -18.33 6.13
N ASN A 173 -0.79 -18.67 5.78
CA ASN A 173 0.26 -19.00 6.76
C ASN A 173 1.37 -17.94 6.75
N PRO A 174 1.82 -17.47 7.94
CA PRO A 174 3.00 -16.62 8.02
C PRO A 174 4.23 -17.40 7.50
N THR A 175 4.94 -16.82 6.55
CA THR A 175 6.12 -17.40 5.92
C THR A 175 7.26 -16.39 5.93
N GLU A 176 8.47 -16.81 6.24
CA GLU A 176 9.66 -15.96 6.18
C GLU A 176 10.35 -16.10 4.83
N TYR A 177 10.81 -14.98 4.30
CA TYR A 177 11.63 -14.91 3.09
C TYR A 177 12.83 -13.99 3.33
N THR A 178 14.04 -14.51 3.14
CA THR A 178 15.27 -13.74 3.25
C THR A 178 15.77 -13.37 1.87
N ILE A 179 15.84 -12.07 1.59
CA ILE A 179 16.42 -11.51 0.38
C ILE A 179 17.87 -11.21 0.71
N GLN A 180 18.75 -11.90 0.02
CA GLN A 180 20.18 -11.71 0.21
C GLN A 180 20.66 -10.53 -0.63
N ASN A 181 21.43 -9.67 0.02
CA ASN A 181 22.13 -8.62 -0.70
C ASN A 181 23.46 -9.17 -1.23
N TYR A 182 23.65 -9.04 -2.52
CA TYR A 182 24.95 -9.27 -3.13
C TYR A 182 25.59 -7.94 -3.52
N ILE A 183 26.33 -7.36 -2.58
CA ILE A 183 27.31 -6.37 -2.95
C ILE A 183 28.57 -7.12 -3.45
N VAL A 184 28.93 -6.87 -4.70
CA VAL A 184 30.27 -7.11 -5.23
C VAL A 184 30.65 -8.59 -5.43
N GLY A 185 30.42 -9.07 -6.61
CA GLY A 185 30.95 -10.32 -7.14
C GLY A 185 30.28 -10.66 -8.46
N PRO A 186 30.77 -11.62 -9.24
CA PRO A 186 30.18 -11.97 -10.54
C PRO A 186 28.80 -12.65 -10.44
N LEU A 187 28.12 -12.59 -9.30
CA LEU A 187 26.82 -13.21 -9.05
C LEU A 187 25.73 -12.12 -8.98
N PHE A 188 25.54 -11.40 -10.06
CA PHE A 188 24.51 -10.37 -10.24
C PHE A 188 23.06 -10.91 -10.33
N TRP A 189 22.83 -12.16 -9.97
CA TRP A 189 21.57 -12.88 -10.22
C TRP A 189 20.47 -12.65 -9.19
N LEU A 190 20.79 -12.06 -8.06
CA LEU A 190 19.82 -11.86 -6.97
C LEU A 190 19.56 -10.37 -6.81
N SER A 191 18.65 -9.85 -7.60
CA SER A 191 18.10 -8.51 -7.37
C SER A 191 16.82 -8.60 -6.53
N TRP A 192 16.49 -7.51 -5.87
CA TRP A 192 15.22 -7.38 -5.18
C TRP A 192 14.03 -7.31 -6.14
N THR A 193 14.24 -6.87 -7.35
CA THR A 193 13.18 -6.56 -8.31
C THR A 193 13.01 -7.63 -9.38
N LYS A 194 14.07 -8.36 -9.75
CA LYS A 194 14.00 -9.39 -10.79
C LYS A 194 13.42 -10.68 -10.24
N ASP A 195 12.48 -11.28 -10.94
CA ASP A 195 11.83 -12.53 -10.56
C ASP A 195 11.21 -12.49 -9.16
N ASN A 196 10.67 -11.35 -8.76
CA ASN A 196 10.06 -11.15 -7.44
C ASN A 196 8.70 -10.44 -7.54
N THR A 197 7.94 -10.55 -6.47
CA THR A 197 6.78 -9.70 -6.20
C THR A 197 7.19 -8.65 -5.17
N LEU A 198 6.88 -7.38 -5.42
CA LEU A 198 7.19 -6.29 -4.50
C LEU A 198 5.91 -5.61 -4.03
N ILE A 199 5.78 -5.45 -2.71
CA ILE A 199 4.66 -4.77 -2.08
C ILE A 199 5.14 -3.45 -1.49
N ARG A 200 4.40 -2.38 -1.74
CA ARG A 200 4.66 -1.07 -1.14
C ARG A 200 4.48 -1.14 0.38
N LYS A 201 5.41 -0.58 1.12
CA LYS A 201 5.30 -0.54 2.59
C LYS A 201 4.15 0.34 3.05
N TRP A 202 3.48 -0.02 4.12
CA TRP A 202 2.29 0.66 4.64
C TRP A 202 2.54 2.09 5.12
N ASN A 203 3.79 2.43 5.45
CA ASN A 203 4.17 3.80 5.81
C ASN A 203 4.36 4.73 4.61
N VAL A 204 4.28 4.21 3.38
CA VAL A 204 4.29 5.00 2.16
C VAL A 204 2.85 5.46 1.88
N THR A 205 2.66 6.77 1.78
CA THR A 205 1.35 7.41 1.69
C THR A 205 1.13 8.15 0.38
N GLU A 206 2.15 8.23 -0.47
CA GLU A 206 2.09 8.84 -1.80
C GLU A 206 3.15 8.23 -2.73
N GLY A 207 2.98 8.42 -4.03
CA GLY A 207 3.94 8.03 -5.05
C GLY A 207 5.18 8.92 -5.08
N VAL A 208 6.25 8.40 -5.65
CA VAL A 208 7.49 9.14 -5.92
C VAL A 208 7.32 9.91 -7.24
N LYS A 209 7.30 11.23 -7.18
CA LYS A 209 6.99 12.12 -8.31
C LYS A 209 8.23 12.57 -9.10
N ALA A 210 9.41 12.13 -8.69
CA ALA A 210 10.66 12.47 -9.34
C ALA A 210 11.49 11.21 -9.60
N ASN A 211 12.22 11.20 -10.72
CA ASN A 211 13.16 10.11 -11.00
C ASN A 211 14.19 10.00 -9.86
N PRO A 212 14.37 8.82 -9.25
CA PRO A 212 15.35 8.65 -8.17
C PRO A 212 16.78 9.07 -8.58
N ASP A 213 17.48 9.76 -7.68
CA ASP A 213 18.86 10.22 -7.87
C ASP A 213 19.60 10.10 -6.53
N PRO A 214 20.79 9.47 -6.43
CA PRO A 214 21.54 8.86 -7.54
C PRO A 214 21.04 7.48 -7.99
N TYR A 215 20.24 6.77 -7.18
CA TYR A 215 19.66 5.46 -7.56
C TYR A 215 18.34 5.17 -6.87
N PHE A 216 17.62 4.19 -7.44
CA PHE A 216 16.44 3.62 -6.83
C PHE A 216 16.82 2.68 -5.67
N ILE A 217 16.51 3.07 -4.44
CA ILE A 217 16.73 2.27 -3.23
C ILE A 217 15.45 1.52 -2.91
N VAL A 218 15.43 0.23 -3.23
CA VAL A 218 14.21 -0.61 -3.19
C VAL A 218 13.62 -0.68 -1.79
N ASP A 219 14.42 -1.05 -0.78
CA ASP A 219 13.95 -1.30 0.59
C ASP A 219 13.48 -0.05 1.33
N SER A 220 13.73 1.13 0.79
CA SER A 220 13.19 2.36 1.37
C SER A 220 11.66 2.38 1.38
N GLN A 221 11.03 1.78 0.36
CA GLN A 221 9.58 1.83 0.16
C GLN A 221 8.92 0.48 -0.16
N TRP A 222 9.70 -0.57 -0.43
CA TRP A 222 9.20 -1.84 -0.92
C TRP A 222 9.68 -3.00 -0.06
N ASP A 223 8.82 -4.00 0.10
CA ASP A 223 9.15 -5.33 0.58
C ASP A 223 9.12 -6.28 -0.62
N SER A 224 10.18 -7.09 -0.80
CA SER A 224 10.30 -8.01 -1.91
C SER A 224 9.95 -9.44 -1.46
N LEU A 225 9.09 -10.10 -2.22
CA LEU A 225 8.56 -11.43 -1.97
C LEU A 225 9.01 -12.41 -3.04
N PRO A 226 8.90 -13.73 -2.79
CA PRO A 226 9.20 -14.73 -3.81
C PRO A 226 8.40 -14.51 -5.09
N LYS A 227 9.00 -14.95 -6.20
CA LYS A 227 8.37 -14.98 -7.51
C LYS A 227 7.01 -15.69 -7.48
N ASN A 228 6.02 -15.14 -8.21
CA ASN A 228 4.64 -15.64 -8.27
C ASN A 228 3.89 -15.61 -6.92
N THR A 229 4.21 -14.70 -6.03
CA THR A 229 3.38 -14.40 -4.87
C THR A 229 2.26 -13.44 -5.32
N PHE A 230 0.99 -13.90 -5.33
CA PHE A 230 -0.18 -13.14 -5.80
C PHE A 230 -1.21 -12.91 -4.70
N ASP A 231 -0.97 -13.41 -3.49
CA ASP A 231 -1.97 -13.43 -2.42
C ASP A 231 -2.40 -12.02 -1.99
N SER A 232 -1.46 -11.07 -2.02
CA SER A 232 -1.66 -9.67 -1.63
C SER A 232 -2.40 -8.83 -2.65
N LEU A 233 -2.38 -9.20 -3.93
CA LEU A 233 -3.10 -8.48 -4.99
C LEU A 233 -4.60 -8.37 -4.69
N GLY A 234 -5.15 -7.19 -4.92
CA GLY A 234 -6.53 -6.83 -4.63
C GLY A 234 -6.72 -6.21 -3.25
N PHE A 235 -5.63 -5.99 -2.50
CA PHE A 235 -5.67 -5.32 -1.20
C PHE A 235 -4.38 -4.58 -0.90
N HIS A 236 -4.48 -3.31 -0.55
CA HIS A 236 -3.38 -2.54 0.01
C HIS A 236 -3.85 -1.66 1.17
N HIS A 237 -2.97 -1.39 2.11
CA HIS A 237 -3.19 -0.49 3.22
C HIS A 237 -2.02 0.49 3.33
N CYS A 238 -2.33 1.76 3.61
CA CYS A 238 -1.31 2.74 4.00
C CYS A 238 -1.79 3.57 5.19
N TYR A 239 -0.85 4.22 5.88
CA TYR A 239 -1.19 5.13 6.98
C TYR A 239 -1.81 6.45 6.50
N CYS A 240 -2.57 6.37 5.43
CA CYS A 240 -3.35 7.46 4.86
C CYS A 240 -4.68 7.73 5.58
N SER A 241 -4.92 7.11 6.70
CA SER A 241 -5.97 7.56 7.57
C SER A 241 -5.49 8.83 8.26
N SER A 242 -6.13 9.94 7.97
CA SER A 242 -6.01 11.12 8.81
C SER A 242 -6.07 10.66 10.27
N LEU A 243 -5.08 11.06 11.10
CA LEU A 243 -5.19 10.99 12.55
C LEU A 243 -6.30 11.94 13.07
N GLY A 244 -7.02 12.61 12.18
CA GLY A 244 -8.33 13.14 12.44
C GLY A 244 -9.29 11.97 12.45
N ILE A 245 -9.89 11.69 13.59
CA ILE A 245 -11.13 10.93 13.66
C ILE A 245 -12.10 11.70 12.77
N GLY A 246 -12.20 11.32 11.50
CA GLY A 246 -13.37 11.64 10.70
C GLY A 246 -14.51 10.99 11.45
N GLU A 247 -15.33 11.77 12.10
CA GLU A 247 -16.67 11.32 12.41
C GLU A 247 -17.27 10.97 11.06
N ASN A 248 -17.15 9.71 10.67
CA ASN A 248 -17.99 9.17 9.63
C ASN A 248 -19.40 9.33 10.16
N ASN A 249 -20.09 10.33 9.66
CA ASN A 249 -21.53 10.47 9.74
C ASN A 249 -22.22 9.40 8.86
N ALA A 250 -21.81 8.14 9.00
CA ALA A 250 -22.67 7.02 8.75
C ALA A 250 -23.54 6.92 9.99
N ASN A 251 -24.84 6.93 9.84
CA ASN A 251 -25.92 7.01 10.82
C ASN A 251 -25.93 5.93 11.92
N SER A 252 -24.77 5.50 12.42
CA SER A 252 -24.68 4.64 13.60
C SER A 252 -23.65 5.22 14.57
N SER A 253 -24.12 5.82 15.66
CA SER A 253 -23.23 6.30 16.72
C SER A 253 -22.78 5.13 17.59
N ILE A 254 -21.46 5.04 17.82
CA ILE A 254 -20.89 4.15 18.83
C ILE A 254 -20.35 4.98 19.97
N ASP A 255 -20.84 4.71 21.18
CA ASP A 255 -20.36 5.31 22.41
C ASP A 255 -19.49 4.32 23.18
N VAL A 256 -18.38 4.79 23.73
CA VAL A 256 -17.48 4.01 24.58
C VAL A 256 -17.26 4.78 25.88
N TYR A 257 -17.71 4.22 26.99
CA TYR A 257 -17.67 4.89 28.30
C TYR A 257 -17.48 3.89 29.47
N PRO A 258 -16.88 4.35 30.59
CA PRO A 258 -16.22 5.64 30.76
C PRO A 258 -14.92 5.75 29.98
N ASN A 259 -14.59 6.95 29.54
CA ASN A 259 -13.30 7.29 28.96
C ASN A 259 -12.78 8.57 29.63
N PRO A 260 -11.74 8.53 30.47
CA PRO A 260 -10.85 7.39 30.77
C PRO A 260 -11.48 6.23 31.57
N VAL A 261 -10.91 5.03 31.30
CA VAL A 261 -11.20 3.80 32.06
C VAL A 261 -10.36 3.79 33.33
N LEU A 262 -11.02 3.67 34.50
CA LEU A 262 -10.33 3.71 35.79
C LEU A 262 -10.13 2.32 36.43
N ASN A 263 -11.02 1.36 36.16
CA ASN A 263 -11.05 0.05 36.82
C ASN A 263 -11.02 -1.10 35.82
N GLY A 264 -10.47 -0.88 34.62
CA GLY A 264 -10.40 -1.90 33.56
C GLY A 264 -11.76 -2.27 32.95
N GLU A 265 -12.86 -1.61 33.33
CA GLU A 265 -14.18 -1.84 32.77
C GLU A 265 -14.67 -0.66 31.96
N PHE A 266 -15.21 -0.94 30.76
CA PHE A 266 -15.90 0.04 29.94
C PHE A 266 -17.06 -0.63 29.18
N THR A 267 -17.97 0.21 28.70
CA THR A 267 -19.12 -0.22 27.92
C THR A 267 -19.03 0.34 26.52
N VAL A 268 -19.33 -0.50 25.55
CA VAL A 268 -19.53 -0.13 24.15
C VAL A 268 -21.03 -0.18 23.87
N LYS A 269 -21.60 0.91 23.38
CA LYS A 269 -23.00 0.99 22.96
C LYS A 269 -23.06 1.40 21.50
N ALA A 270 -23.89 0.71 20.72
CA ALA A 270 -24.09 0.95 19.29
C ALA A 270 -25.58 1.01 18.94
N GLU A 271 -25.91 1.62 17.83
CA GLU A 271 -27.28 1.61 17.29
C GLU A 271 -27.65 0.30 16.62
N GLU A 272 -26.66 -0.44 16.13
CA GLU A 272 -26.79 -1.77 15.52
C GLU A 272 -26.17 -2.86 16.40
N PRO A 273 -26.56 -4.13 16.22
CA PRO A 273 -25.95 -5.22 16.97
C PRO A 273 -24.45 -5.36 16.70
N ILE A 274 -23.71 -5.64 17.77
CA ILE A 274 -22.25 -5.78 17.78
C ILE A 274 -21.90 -7.22 17.43
N GLU A 275 -21.06 -7.41 16.42
CA GLU A 275 -20.49 -8.70 16.05
C GLU A 275 -19.21 -8.99 16.83
N SER A 276 -18.27 -8.02 16.85
CA SER A 276 -17.04 -8.16 17.61
C SER A 276 -16.47 -6.83 18.06
N ILE A 277 -15.61 -6.89 19.09
CA ILE A 277 -14.85 -5.74 19.62
C ILE A 277 -13.39 -6.17 19.71
N GLU A 278 -12.50 -5.36 19.11
CA GLU A 278 -11.06 -5.52 19.17
C GLU A 278 -10.43 -4.35 19.92
N ILE A 279 -9.51 -4.66 20.84
CA ILE A 279 -8.72 -3.66 21.58
C ILE A 279 -7.30 -3.73 21.04
N ILE A 280 -6.80 -2.60 20.55
CA ILE A 280 -5.52 -2.49 19.85
C ILE A 280 -4.68 -1.44 20.58
N ASP A 281 -3.40 -1.72 20.86
CA ASP A 281 -2.48 -0.73 21.40
C ASP A 281 -2.00 0.27 20.36
N ILE A 282 -1.29 1.30 20.79
CA ILE A 282 -0.78 2.36 19.90
C ILE A 282 0.27 1.89 18.89
N SER A 283 0.80 0.67 19.05
CA SER A 283 1.71 0.03 18.08
C SER A 283 0.96 -0.76 17.00
N GLY A 284 -0.38 -0.81 17.08
CA GLY A 284 -1.22 -1.59 16.16
C GLY A 284 -1.39 -3.06 16.56
N ARG A 285 -0.82 -3.49 17.70
CA ARG A 285 -0.92 -4.85 18.17
C ARG A 285 -2.30 -5.11 18.78
N LEU A 286 -2.95 -6.20 18.36
CA LEU A 286 -4.19 -6.68 18.96
C LEU A 286 -3.90 -7.15 20.40
N VAL A 287 -4.55 -6.51 21.38
CA VAL A 287 -4.42 -6.82 22.82
C VAL A 287 -5.49 -7.80 23.26
N GLU A 288 -6.71 -7.58 22.83
CA GLU A 288 -7.86 -8.40 23.16
C GLU A 288 -8.91 -8.35 22.04
N SER A 289 -9.61 -9.46 21.82
CA SER A 289 -10.75 -9.55 20.91
C SER A 289 -11.88 -10.30 21.57
N LYS A 290 -13.12 -9.80 21.42
CA LYS A 290 -14.35 -10.46 21.86
C LYS A 290 -15.35 -10.54 20.73
N VAL A 291 -15.89 -11.73 20.51
CA VAL A 291 -16.95 -12.00 19.53
C VAL A 291 -18.27 -12.16 20.29
N PHE A 292 -19.35 -11.63 19.75
CA PHE A 292 -20.70 -11.66 20.32
C PHE A 292 -21.64 -12.46 19.41
N ASP A 293 -22.82 -12.79 19.90
CA ASP A 293 -23.84 -13.53 19.16
C ASP A 293 -24.60 -12.69 18.11
N GLY A 294 -24.16 -11.45 17.89
CA GLY A 294 -24.75 -10.53 16.93
C GLY A 294 -26.16 -10.03 17.30
N ARG A 295 -26.54 -10.07 18.59
CA ARG A 295 -27.86 -9.59 19.07
C ARG A 295 -27.76 -8.38 19.95
N ALA A 296 -26.67 -8.24 20.68
CA ALA A 296 -26.48 -7.19 21.65
C ALA A 296 -26.05 -5.87 20.99
N LYS A 297 -26.72 -4.79 21.32
CA LYS A 297 -26.34 -3.41 20.94
C LYS A 297 -25.48 -2.73 22.01
N GLU A 298 -25.28 -3.37 23.14
CA GLU A 298 -24.47 -2.89 24.25
C GLU A 298 -23.63 -4.05 24.80
N ALA A 299 -22.33 -3.81 24.97
CA ALA A 299 -21.38 -4.81 25.45
C ALA A 299 -20.51 -4.22 26.57
N ARG A 300 -20.49 -4.89 27.73
CA ARG A 300 -19.59 -4.57 28.84
C ARG A 300 -18.28 -5.37 28.67
N ILE A 301 -17.18 -4.65 28.66
CA ILE A 301 -15.83 -5.18 28.48
C ILE A 301 -15.07 -5.02 29.78
N ASN A 302 -14.43 -6.09 30.23
CA ASN A 302 -13.54 -6.07 31.38
C ASN A 302 -12.14 -6.49 30.91
N THR A 303 -11.16 -5.61 31.06
CA THR A 303 -9.79 -5.75 30.56
C THR A 303 -8.78 -5.58 31.69
N SER A 304 -8.94 -6.31 32.76
CA SER A 304 -8.07 -6.22 33.97
C SER A 304 -6.56 -6.44 33.70
N LYS A 305 -6.17 -6.72 32.46
CA LYS A 305 -4.79 -6.95 32.00
C LYS A 305 -4.14 -5.76 31.29
N ASN A 306 -4.86 -4.69 31.01
CA ASN A 306 -4.33 -3.59 30.25
C ASN A 306 -3.52 -2.64 31.14
N GLN A 307 -2.33 -2.28 30.66
CA GLN A 307 -1.51 -1.23 31.29
C GLN A 307 -2.12 0.14 31.02
N SER A 308 -1.83 1.11 31.89
CA SER A 308 -2.22 2.51 31.64
C SER A 308 -1.65 2.97 30.30
N GLY A 309 -2.47 3.62 29.51
CA GLY A 309 -2.09 4.08 28.17
C GLY A 309 -3.28 4.31 27.24
N LEU A 310 -2.97 4.76 26.03
CA LEU A 310 -3.96 4.97 24.97
C LEU A 310 -4.13 3.69 24.14
N TYR A 311 -5.38 3.32 23.90
CA TYR A 311 -5.77 2.19 23.07
C TYR A 311 -6.80 2.61 22.03
N LEU A 312 -6.97 1.79 21.00
CA LEU A 312 -8.04 1.87 20.02
C LEU A 312 -9.02 0.73 20.27
N VAL A 313 -10.30 1.06 20.36
CA VAL A 313 -11.39 0.08 20.40
C VAL A 313 -12.06 0.07 19.05
N LYS A 314 -11.87 -1.01 18.30
CA LYS A 314 -12.48 -1.24 17.00
C LYS A 314 -13.72 -2.11 17.20
N VAL A 315 -14.86 -1.62 16.77
CA VAL A 315 -16.17 -2.28 16.89
C VAL A 315 -16.65 -2.67 15.52
N ILE A 316 -16.95 -3.93 15.32
CA ILE A 316 -17.50 -4.50 14.10
C ILE A 316 -18.98 -4.80 14.35
N LEU A 317 -19.85 -4.27 13.52
CA LEU A 317 -21.29 -4.44 13.59
C LEU A 317 -21.74 -5.60 12.67
N THR A 318 -22.88 -6.17 12.95
CA THR A 318 -23.44 -7.27 12.11
C THR A 318 -23.74 -6.87 10.67
N SER A 319 -23.84 -5.57 10.38
CA SER A 319 -23.93 -5.02 9.02
C SER A 319 -22.58 -5.07 8.26
N GLY A 320 -21.48 -5.45 8.90
CA GLY A 320 -20.12 -5.37 8.37
C GLY A 320 -19.48 -3.99 8.55
N GLN A 321 -20.21 -2.99 9.04
CA GLN A 321 -19.64 -1.68 9.33
C GLN A 321 -18.65 -1.78 10.50
N THR A 322 -17.58 -1.02 10.39
CA THR A 322 -16.52 -0.95 11.41
C THR A 322 -16.34 0.48 11.90
N GLN A 323 -16.29 0.66 13.21
CA GLN A 323 -15.99 1.95 13.82
C GLN A 323 -14.90 1.82 14.88
N THR A 324 -14.07 2.86 15.02
CA THR A 324 -12.97 2.88 15.99
C THR A 324 -13.10 4.08 16.92
N ARG A 325 -12.84 3.86 18.20
CA ARG A 325 -12.82 4.91 19.25
C ARG A 325 -11.51 4.84 20.03
N LYS A 326 -11.02 6.01 20.45
CA LYS A 326 -9.87 6.09 21.35
C LYS A 326 -10.33 5.85 22.78
N LEU A 327 -9.59 5.07 23.54
CA LEU A 327 -9.86 4.73 24.92
C LEU A 327 -8.60 4.90 25.77
N LEU A 328 -8.67 5.69 26.81
CA LEU A 328 -7.55 5.94 27.72
C LEU A 328 -7.74 5.10 29.00
N PHE A 329 -6.80 4.21 29.28
CA PHE A 329 -6.69 3.50 30.56
C PHE A 329 -5.79 4.27 31.53
N ARG A 330 -6.24 4.44 32.76
CA ARG A 330 -5.50 5.08 33.85
C ARG A 330 -5.27 4.14 35.03
#